data_cd82a13933bf84ad5a40578086831f8f
#
_entry.id   cd82a13933bf84ad5a40578086831f8f
#
_cell.length_a   1.000
_cell.length_b   1.000
_cell.length_c   1.000
_cell.angle_alpha   90.00
_cell.angle_beta   90.00
_cell.angle_gamma   90.00
#
_symmetry.space_group_name_H-M   'P 1'
#
loop_
_entity.id
_entity.type
_entity.pdbx_description
1 polymer ?
#
loop_
_entity_poly.entity_id
_entity_poly.type
_entity_poly.pdbx_seq_one_letter_code
_entity_poly.pdbx_strand_id
1 'polypeptide(L)'
;MSTAERPTVFITDYAWPDVEIERAVIEGAGFKLVAGPSTPAPAAEIEALVEQHQPAGILTNWAPVTAKAIGSSPALRIVGRLGVGLDNIAVDEATRRGIWVTNVPDYCFEEVADHSVGMLLAFTRGLVHFDREVRAGRWEPATARLLRLKTLTCGIVGYGRIGRSTAQKLNGFGARVLAYTRSSGAAEKGVEFVGLEQLLRESDAVIVHIPLNAETKHLLNRERLAWMKRGAFLINVSRGAVIDTQALIEALQSGRLGGAALDVLENEPTVPPALLAQPNVILTPHIAFTSDASLRELRQWASEEVVRVLRGQPPKEGRNKPAGIAAR
;
A
#
# COMPACT_ATOMS: atom_id res chain seq x y z
N MET A 1 -0.03 -48.06 -6.43
CA MET A 1 0.74 -46.86 -6.05
C MET A 1 -0.26 -45.84 -5.54
N SER A 2 -0.25 -45.51 -4.24
CA SER A 2 -1.12 -44.48 -3.67
C SER A 2 -0.74 -43.17 -4.32
N THR A 3 -1.65 -42.55 -5.06
CA THR A 3 -1.51 -41.16 -5.54
C THR A 3 -1.60 -40.27 -4.31
N ALA A 4 -0.43 -40.00 -3.69
CA ALA A 4 -0.39 -39.01 -2.62
C ALA A 4 -1.01 -37.73 -3.16
N GLU A 5 -2.05 -37.26 -2.51
CA GLU A 5 -2.77 -36.06 -2.90
C GLU A 5 -1.79 -34.87 -2.88
N ARG A 6 -1.74 -34.11 -3.99
CA ARG A 6 -0.79 -32.99 -4.12
C ARG A 6 -1.13 -31.93 -3.07
N PRO A 7 -0.15 -31.41 -2.30
CA PRO A 7 -0.42 -30.33 -1.35
C PRO A 7 -1.07 -29.13 -2.04
N THR A 8 -2.08 -28.57 -1.39
CA THR A 8 -2.89 -27.47 -1.95
C THR A 8 -2.29 -26.13 -1.56
N VAL A 9 -2.25 -25.21 -2.51
CA VAL A 9 -2.04 -23.77 -2.28
C VAL A 9 -3.37 -23.08 -2.56
N PHE A 10 -3.83 -22.28 -1.60
CA PHE A 10 -5.10 -21.55 -1.68
C PHE A 10 -4.84 -20.05 -1.86
N ILE A 11 -5.43 -19.44 -2.90
CA ILE A 11 -5.46 -17.97 -3.06
C ILE A 11 -6.76 -17.47 -2.45
N THR A 12 -6.68 -16.59 -1.44
CA THR A 12 -7.87 -16.10 -0.76
C THR A 12 -8.70 -15.15 -1.61
N ASP A 13 -8.01 -14.30 -2.37
CA ASP A 13 -8.57 -13.27 -3.25
C ASP A 13 -7.51 -12.73 -4.21
N TYR A 14 -7.96 -12.13 -5.31
CA TYR A 14 -7.07 -11.50 -6.30
C TYR A 14 -7.81 -10.36 -7.01
N ALA A 15 -7.05 -9.35 -7.50
CA ALA A 15 -7.60 -8.13 -8.11
C ALA A 15 -7.31 -8.02 -9.61
N TRP A 16 -7.05 -9.12 -10.26
CA TRP A 16 -6.69 -9.22 -11.67
C TRP A 16 -7.58 -10.23 -12.39
N PRO A 17 -7.60 -10.25 -13.74
CA PRO A 17 -8.58 -11.03 -14.51
C PRO A 17 -8.51 -12.55 -14.33
N ASP A 18 -7.31 -13.09 -14.00
CA ASP A 18 -7.07 -14.54 -13.94
C ASP A 18 -5.98 -14.89 -12.90
N VAL A 19 -5.74 -16.17 -12.67
CA VAL A 19 -4.66 -16.68 -11.80
C VAL A 19 -3.65 -17.54 -12.58
N GLU A 20 -3.46 -17.25 -13.85
CA GLU A 20 -2.64 -18.09 -14.73
C GLU A 20 -1.14 -18.01 -14.41
N ILE A 21 -0.65 -16.87 -13.93
CA ILE A 21 0.75 -16.72 -13.48
C ILE A 21 0.99 -17.59 -12.24
N GLU A 22 0.12 -17.47 -11.25
CA GLU A 22 0.18 -18.26 -10.02
C GLU A 22 0.04 -19.76 -10.33
N ARG A 23 -0.89 -20.11 -11.23
CA ARG A 23 -1.11 -21.48 -11.68
C ARG A 23 0.12 -22.06 -12.35
N ALA A 24 0.73 -21.34 -13.28
CA ALA A 24 1.93 -21.80 -13.97
C ALA A 24 3.09 -22.09 -13.00
N VAL A 25 3.30 -21.23 -11.99
CA VAL A 25 4.34 -21.40 -10.99
C VAL A 25 4.06 -22.56 -10.04
N ILE A 26 2.84 -22.58 -9.48
CA ILE A 26 2.45 -23.51 -8.40
C ILE A 26 2.23 -24.92 -8.96
N GLU A 27 1.44 -25.08 -10.05
CA GLU A 27 1.16 -26.38 -10.65
C GLU A 27 2.37 -26.93 -11.42
N GLY A 28 3.16 -26.04 -12.04
CA GLY A 28 4.45 -26.40 -12.63
C GLY A 28 5.47 -26.94 -11.61
N ALA A 29 5.32 -26.56 -10.35
CA ALA A 29 6.11 -27.07 -9.24
C ALA A 29 5.57 -28.40 -8.62
N GLY A 30 4.41 -28.89 -9.08
CA GLY A 30 3.79 -30.15 -8.64
C GLY A 30 2.75 -29.98 -7.52
N PHE A 31 2.36 -28.77 -7.16
CA PHE A 31 1.31 -28.47 -6.17
C PHE A 31 -0.06 -28.27 -6.86
N LYS A 32 -1.14 -28.26 -6.08
CA LYS A 32 -2.49 -27.96 -6.56
C LYS A 32 -2.84 -26.53 -6.23
N LEU A 33 -3.31 -25.74 -7.19
CA LEU A 33 -3.81 -24.39 -6.96
C LEU A 33 -5.34 -24.41 -6.83
N VAL A 34 -5.86 -23.77 -5.77
CA VAL A 34 -7.28 -23.47 -5.59
C VAL A 34 -7.42 -21.97 -5.48
N ALA A 35 -8.22 -21.37 -6.34
CA ALA A 35 -8.53 -19.94 -6.29
C ALA A 35 -9.83 -19.71 -5.53
N GLY A 36 -9.81 -18.78 -4.60
CA GLY A 36 -10.97 -18.21 -3.94
C GLY A 36 -11.67 -17.16 -4.81
N PRO A 37 -12.49 -16.29 -4.19
CA PRO A 37 -13.19 -15.23 -4.91
C PRO A 37 -12.21 -14.19 -5.53
N SER A 38 -12.65 -13.55 -6.62
CA SER A 38 -11.86 -12.47 -7.26
C SER A 38 -11.89 -11.13 -6.48
N THR A 39 -12.68 -11.07 -5.42
CA THR A 39 -12.78 -9.89 -4.52
C THR A 39 -12.56 -10.34 -3.09
N PRO A 40 -12.05 -9.46 -2.20
CA PRO A 40 -11.82 -9.84 -0.82
C PRO A 40 -13.13 -10.23 -0.12
N ALA A 41 -13.14 -11.44 0.43
CA ALA A 41 -14.27 -11.97 1.20
C ALA A 41 -14.10 -11.69 2.71
N PRO A 42 -15.20 -11.68 3.48
CA PRO A 42 -15.17 -11.55 4.94
C PRO A 42 -14.34 -12.66 5.61
N ALA A 43 -13.78 -12.34 6.79
CA ALA A 43 -12.93 -13.26 7.54
C ALA A 43 -13.56 -14.65 7.74
N ALA A 44 -14.85 -14.72 8.08
CA ALA A 44 -15.56 -16.00 8.33
C ALA A 44 -15.63 -16.89 7.07
N GLU A 45 -15.74 -16.29 5.88
CA GLU A 45 -15.75 -17.03 4.62
C GLU A 45 -14.37 -17.58 4.30
N ILE A 46 -13.31 -16.77 4.48
CA ILE A 46 -11.92 -17.22 4.29
C ILE A 46 -11.58 -18.35 5.28
N GLU A 47 -12.00 -18.25 6.53
CA GLU A 47 -11.83 -19.31 7.54
C GLU A 47 -12.48 -20.63 7.10
N ALA A 48 -13.72 -20.57 6.61
CA ALA A 48 -14.43 -21.75 6.11
C ALA A 48 -13.74 -22.37 4.88
N LEU A 49 -13.25 -21.54 3.95
CA LEU A 49 -12.52 -22.02 2.77
C LEU A 49 -11.17 -22.65 3.14
N VAL A 50 -10.44 -22.09 4.11
CA VAL A 50 -9.20 -22.68 4.63
C VAL A 50 -9.48 -24.03 5.31
N GLU A 51 -10.53 -24.11 6.12
CA GLU A 51 -10.96 -25.37 6.75
C GLU A 51 -11.37 -26.42 5.72
N GLN A 52 -12.08 -26.04 4.66
CA GLN A 52 -12.50 -26.93 3.58
C GLN A 52 -11.34 -27.48 2.77
N HIS A 53 -10.38 -26.61 2.40
CA HIS A 53 -9.31 -26.96 1.45
C HIS A 53 -8.03 -27.45 2.11
N GLN A 54 -7.87 -27.29 3.43
CA GLN A 54 -6.70 -27.72 4.21
C GLN A 54 -5.36 -27.39 3.52
N PRO A 55 -5.11 -26.10 3.12
CA PRO A 55 -3.96 -25.77 2.29
C PRO A 55 -2.63 -25.88 3.04
N ALA A 56 -1.59 -26.30 2.31
CA ALA A 56 -0.20 -26.24 2.77
C ALA A 56 0.43 -24.84 2.61
N GLY A 57 -0.11 -24.02 1.72
CA GLY A 57 0.26 -22.63 1.50
C GLY A 57 -0.95 -21.75 1.22
N ILE A 58 -0.92 -20.51 1.69
CA ILE A 58 -1.94 -19.49 1.39
C ILE A 58 -1.25 -18.33 0.67
N LEU A 59 -1.87 -17.85 -0.40
CA LEU A 59 -1.61 -16.54 -1.00
C LEU A 59 -2.79 -15.62 -0.70
N THR A 60 -2.54 -14.42 -0.18
CA THR A 60 -3.60 -13.46 0.13
C THR A 60 -3.28 -12.07 -0.42
N ASN A 61 -4.30 -11.41 -1.00
CA ASN A 61 -4.18 -10.03 -1.42
C ASN A 61 -4.77 -9.08 -0.35
N TRP A 62 -6.06 -8.86 -0.28
CA TRP A 62 -6.69 -8.00 0.73
C TRP A 62 -7.49 -8.77 1.78
N ALA A 63 -7.91 -9.99 1.47
CA ALA A 63 -8.70 -10.78 2.41
C ALA A 63 -7.94 -11.04 3.72
N PRO A 64 -8.62 -11.01 4.87
CA PRO A 64 -7.98 -11.24 6.16
C PRO A 64 -7.64 -12.72 6.37
N VAL A 65 -6.37 -13.01 6.72
CA VAL A 65 -5.91 -14.32 7.17
C VAL A 65 -5.78 -14.28 8.69
N THR A 66 -6.90 -14.60 9.37
CA THR A 66 -7.02 -14.52 10.83
C THR A 66 -6.23 -15.61 11.54
N ALA A 67 -6.07 -15.47 12.86
CA ALA A 67 -5.51 -16.52 13.71
C ALA A 67 -6.30 -17.84 13.61
N LYS A 68 -7.62 -17.75 13.44
CA LYS A 68 -8.49 -18.94 13.25
C LYS A 68 -8.23 -19.58 11.89
N ALA A 69 -8.16 -18.82 10.80
CA ALA A 69 -7.81 -19.35 9.48
C ALA A 69 -6.46 -20.07 9.50
N ILE A 70 -5.41 -19.45 10.10
CA ILE A 70 -4.09 -20.07 10.28
C ILE A 70 -4.18 -21.37 11.09
N GLY A 71 -5.04 -21.40 12.11
CA GLY A 71 -5.24 -22.56 12.98
C GLY A 71 -6.03 -23.71 12.35
N SER A 72 -6.82 -23.45 11.31
CA SER A 72 -7.73 -24.41 10.70
C SER A 72 -7.06 -25.40 9.75
N SER A 73 -5.82 -25.15 9.30
CA SER A 73 -5.06 -26.09 8.46
C SER A 73 -3.79 -26.57 9.15
N PRO A 74 -3.73 -27.80 9.67
CA PRO A 74 -2.51 -28.40 10.22
C PRO A 74 -1.38 -28.55 9.20
N ALA A 75 -1.71 -28.59 7.90
CA ALA A 75 -0.74 -28.71 6.82
C ALA A 75 -0.07 -27.37 6.46
N LEU A 76 -0.57 -26.23 6.97
CA LEU A 76 -0.10 -24.89 6.58
C LEU A 76 1.34 -24.63 6.99
N ARG A 77 2.16 -24.20 6.04
CA ARG A 77 3.59 -23.91 6.23
C ARG A 77 3.96 -22.48 5.89
N ILE A 78 3.16 -21.79 5.06
CA ILE A 78 3.42 -20.44 4.59
C ILE A 78 2.14 -19.67 4.31
N VAL A 79 2.14 -18.37 4.67
CA VAL A 79 1.20 -17.37 4.20
C VAL A 79 2.00 -16.33 3.42
N GLY A 80 1.82 -16.27 2.11
CA GLY A 80 2.40 -15.29 1.21
C GLY A 80 1.46 -14.13 0.96
N ARG A 81 1.92 -12.90 1.23
CA ARG A 81 1.17 -11.68 0.91
C ARG A 81 1.41 -11.28 -0.54
N LEU A 82 0.36 -11.16 -1.32
CA LEU A 82 0.38 -10.52 -2.63
C LEU A 82 0.38 -8.98 -2.43
N GLY A 83 1.51 -8.44 -2.00
CA GLY A 83 1.70 -7.03 -1.68
C GLY A 83 2.79 -6.78 -0.64
N VAL A 84 2.91 -5.54 -0.16
CA VAL A 84 3.94 -5.10 0.79
C VAL A 84 3.45 -5.18 2.25
N GLY A 85 2.25 -4.65 2.54
CA GLY A 85 1.70 -4.60 3.89
C GLY A 85 1.26 -5.97 4.41
N LEU A 86 1.32 -6.18 5.74
CA LEU A 86 0.95 -7.43 6.41
C LEU A 86 -0.20 -7.26 7.40
N ASP A 87 -0.86 -6.12 7.36
CA ASP A 87 -1.92 -5.71 8.29
C ASP A 87 -3.18 -6.57 8.22
N ASN A 88 -3.35 -7.35 7.16
CA ASN A 88 -4.42 -8.34 7.01
C ASN A 88 -4.05 -9.78 7.41
N ILE A 89 -2.85 -10.01 7.94
CA ILE A 89 -2.36 -11.35 8.34
C ILE A 89 -2.05 -11.38 9.84
N ALA A 90 -2.53 -12.42 10.54
CA ALA A 90 -2.20 -12.67 11.95
C ALA A 90 -0.76 -13.23 12.08
N VAL A 91 0.25 -12.36 11.88
CA VAL A 91 1.67 -12.73 11.82
C VAL A 91 2.16 -13.41 13.10
N ASP A 92 1.72 -12.93 14.28
CA ASP A 92 2.14 -13.49 15.56
C ASP A 92 1.66 -14.95 15.72
N GLU A 93 0.43 -15.25 15.29
CA GLU A 93 -0.10 -16.62 15.31
C GLU A 93 0.65 -17.54 14.34
N ALA A 94 0.93 -17.06 13.12
CA ALA A 94 1.75 -17.81 12.17
C ALA A 94 3.13 -18.13 12.74
N THR A 95 3.77 -17.15 13.38
CA THR A 95 5.09 -17.30 14.01
C THR A 95 5.06 -18.34 15.12
N ARG A 96 4.05 -18.28 16.00
CA ARG A 96 3.87 -19.23 17.12
C ARG A 96 3.67 -20.67 16.65
N ARG A 97 3.05 -20.84 15.47
CA ARG A 97 2.80 -22.16 14.86
C ARG A 97 3.92 -22.68 13.96
N GLY A 98 5.02 -21.97 13.84
CA GLY A 98 6.10 -22.36 12.94
C GLY A 98 5.81 -22.13 11.46
N ILE A 99 4.87 -21.25 11.12
CA ILE A 99 4.43 -20.93 9.76
C ILE A 99 5.14 -19.68 9.27
N TRP A 100 5.71 -19.72 8.06
CA TRP A 100 6.33 -18.57 7.44
C TRP A 100 5.29 -17.55 6.99
N VAL A 101 5.64 -16.27 7.13
CA VAL A 101 4.92 -15.16 6.50
C VAL A 101 5.89 -14.44 5.58
N THR A 102 5.49 -14.24 4.32
CA THR A 102 6.27 -13.55 3.30
C THR A 102 5.46 -12.41 2.68
N ASN A 103 6.15 -11.46 2.07
CA ASN A 103 5.57 -10.43 1.23
C ASN A 103 6.47 -10.15 0.03
N VAL A 104 6.06 -9.24 -0.85
CA VAL A 104 6.86 -8.82 -2.01
C VAL A 104 7.18 -7.32 -1.86
N PRO A 105 8.34 -6.96 -1.26
CA PRO A 105 8.60 -5.57 -0.86
C PRO A 105 8.98 -4.64 -2.00
N ASP A 106 9.46 -5.19 -3.13
CA ASP A 106 10.18 -4.42 -4.14
C ASP A 106 9.46 -4.28 -5.48
N TYR A 107 8.30 -4.91 -5.65
CA TYR A 107 7.61 -4.99 -6.94
C TYR A 107 7.01 -3.67 -7.45
N CYS A 108 6.74 -2.69 -6.58
CA CYS A 108 5.94 -1.51 -6.95
C CYS A 108 6.47 -0.19 -6.39
N PHE A 109 7.70 -0.11 -5.90
CA PHE A 109 8.17 1.14 -5.27
C PHE A 109 8.25 2.29 -6.29
N GLU A 110 8.53 1.99 -7.55
CA GLU A 110 8.54 2.98 -8.63
C GLU A 110 7.12 3.44 -8.98
N GLU A 111 6.16 2.51 -9.13
CA GLU A 111 4.77 2.82 -9.43
C GLU A 111 4.13 3.71 -8.37
N VAL A 112 4.33 3.37 -7.08
CA VAL A 112 3.79 4.17 -5.98
C VAL A 112 4.44 5.56 -5.93
N ALA A 113 5.73 5.67 -6.23
CA ALA A 113 6.41 6.97 -6.34
C ALA A 113 5.89 7.78 -7.53
N ASP A 114 5.70 7.16 -8.70
CA ASP A 114 5.13 7.79 -9.89
C ASP A 114 3.70 8.28 -9.63
N HIS A 115 2.88 7.44 -9.00
CA HIS A 115 1.51 7.79 -8.65
C HIS A 115 1.44 9.00 -7.71
N SER A 116 2.32 9.05 -6.70
CA SER A 116 2.42 10.17 -5.76
C SER A 116 2.78 11.48 -6.45
N VAL A 117 3.77 11.43 -7.34
CA VAL A 117 4.19 12.59 -8.13
C VAL A 117 3.11 12.97 -9.14
N GLY A 118 2.46 11.98 -9.77
CA GLY A 118 1.32 12.17 -10.65
C GLY A 118 0.16 12.91 -9.97
N MET A 119 -0.20 12.51 -8.75
CA MET A 119 -1.20 13.20 -7.91
C MET A 119 -0.80 14.64 -7.59
N LEU A 120 0.48 14.87 -7.24
CA LEU A 120 1.00 16.22 -7.00
C LEU A 120 0.92 17.10 -8.25
N LEU A 121 1.31 16.56 -9.40
CA LEU A 121 1.22 17.27 -10.68
C LEU A 121 -0.24 17.54 -11.06
N ALA A 122 -1.12 16.57 -10.89
CA ALA A 122 -2.55 16.72 -11.15
C ALA A 122 -3.16 17.86 -10.34
N PHE A 123 -2.75 18.01 -9.07
CA PHE A 123 -3.18 19.13 -8.22
C PHE A 123 -2.54 20.45 -8.64
N THR A 124 -1.21 20.51 -8.71
CA THR A 124 -0.49 21.78 -8.98
C THR A 124 -0.79 22.35 -10.36
N ARG A 125 -1.13 21.48 -11.33
CA ARG A 125 -1.52 21.87 -12.70
C ARG A 125 -3.03 21.92 -12.92
N GLY A 126 -3.83 21.58 -11.88
CA GLY A 126 -5.28 21.61 -11.93
C GLY A 126 -5.88 20.64 -12.96
N LEU A 127 -5.18 19.53 -13.30
CA LEU A 127 -5.57 18.67 -14.43
C LEU A 127 -6.98 18.08 -14.23
N VAL A 128 -7.26 17.52 -13.06
CA VAL A 128 -8.57 16.90 -12.77
C VAL A 128 -9.67 17.96 -12.69
N HIS A 129 -9.37 19.15 -12.12
CA HIS A 129 -10.32 20.23 -12.03
C HIS A 129 -10.71 20.76 -13.40
N PHE A 130 -9.73 21.15 -14.23
CA PHE A 130 -10.00 21.74 -15.53
C PHE A 130 -10.52 20.74 -16.55
N ASP A 131 -10.18 19.46 -16.47
CA ASP A 131 -10.84 18.42 -17.28
C ASP A 131 -12.35 18.39 -17.01
N ARG A 132 -12.75 18.41 -15.72
CA ARG A 132 -14.17 18.46 -15.33
C ARG A 132 -14.87 19.73 -15.83
N GLU A 133 -14.19 20.90 -15.72
CA GLU A 133 -14.73 22.17 -16.19
C GLU A 133 -14.99 22.16 -17.70
N VAL A 134 -14.01 21.71 -18.48
CA VAL A 134 -14.14 21.64 -19.94
C VAL A 134 -15.23 20.65 -20.36
N ARG A 135 -15.29 19.48 -19.73
CA ARG A 135 -16.39 18.49 -19.99
C ARG A 135 -17.77 19.02 -19.63
N ALA A 136 -17.84 19.94 -18.66
CA ALA A 136 -19.06 20.64 -18.28
C ALA A 136 -19.35 21.88 -19.16
N GLY A 137 -18.60 22.07 -20.27
CA GLY A 137 -18.79 23.15 -21.23
C GLY A 137 -18.19 24.50 -20.82
N ARG A 138 -17.34 24.56 -19.77
CA ARG A 138 -16.70 25.79 -19.31
C ARG A 138 -15.26 25.87 -19.83
N TRP A 139 -14.97 26.91 -20.61
CA TRP A 139 -13.65 27.17 -21.19
C TRP A 139 -13.15 28.53 -20.72
N GLU A 140 -12.59 28.59 -19.50
CA GLU A 140 -12.25 29.84 -18.82
C GLU A 140 -10.79 29.85 -18.30
N PRO A 141 -9.78 30.05 -19.17
CA PRO A 141 -8.36 30.00 -18.75
C PRO A 141 -8.00 31.06 -17.72
N ALA A 142 -8.72 32.16 -17.64
CA ALA A 142 -8.48 33.25 -16.68
C ALA A 142 -8.75 32.84 -15.21
N THR A 143 -9.49 31.76 -14.98
CA THR A 143 -9.77 31.25 -13.63
C THR A 143 -8.62 30.41 -13.06
N ALA A 144 -7.65 30.02 -13.89
CA ALA A 144 -6.55 29.15 -13.49
C ALA A 144 -5.65 29.80 -12.41
N ARG A 145 -5.47 29.08 -11.30
CA ARG A 145 -4.58 29.43 -10.19
C ARG A 145 -3.61 28.27 -9.99
N LEU A 146 -2.63 28.13 -10.91
CA LEU A 146 -1.73 27.00 -10.99
C LEU A 146 -0.40 27.29 -10.26
N LEU A 147 0.17 26.24 -9.68
CA LEU A 147 1.42 26.33 -8.94
C LEU A 147 2.59 25.87 -9.81
N ARG A 148 3.76 26.49 -9.59
CA ARG A 148 5.02 26.05 -10.21
C ARG A 148 5.73 25.11 -9.27
N LEU A 149 5.86 23.83 -9.63
CA LEU A 149 6.43 22.79 -8.75
C LEU A 149 7.85 23.15 -8.26
N LYS A 150 8.70 23.73 -9.11
CA LYS A 150 10.07 24.17 -8.74
C LYS A 150 10.11 25.15 -7.55
N THR A 151 9.04 25.88 -7.28
CA THR A 151 8.99 26.84 -6.16
C THR A 151 8.40 26.27 -4.89
N LEU A 152 7.97 25.01 -4.92
CA LEU A 152 7.34 24.34 -3.78
C LEU A 152 8.36 23.61 -2.92
N THR A 153 8.06 23.53 -1.64
CA THR A 153 8.68 22.62 -0.69
C THR A 153 7.80 21.39 -0.55
N CYS A 154 8.33 20.22 -0.86
CA CYS A 154 7.64 18.95 -0.75
C CYS A 154 8.18 18.15 0.45
N GLY A 155 7.32 17.82 1.41
CA GLY A 155 7.66 17.02 2.59
C GLY A 155 7.31 15.55 2.38
N ILE A 156 8.25 14.66 2.61
CA ILE A 156 8.08 13.21 2.53
C ILE A 156 8.08 12.62 3.95
N VAL A 157 6.92 12.11 4.38
CA VAL A 157 6.77 11.40 5.66
C VAL A 157 6.99 9.91 5.42
N GLY A 158 8.18 9.43 5.78
CA GLY A 158 8.65 8.08 5.51
C GLY A 158 9.66 7.99 4.36
N TYR A 159 10.94 7.79 4.70
CA TYR A 159 12.04 7.78 3.73
C TYR A 159 12.61 6.37 3.54
N GLY A 160 11.71 5.43 3.18
CA GLY A 160 12.06 4.09 2.70
C GLY A 160 12.33 4.07 1.19
N ARG A 161 12.21 2.90 0.55
CA ARG A 161 12.42 2.76 -0.92
C ARG A 161 11.52 3.69 -1.73
N ILE A 162 10.21 3.70 -1.44
CA ILE A 162 9.22 4.55 -2.12
C ILE A 162 9.52 6.04 -1.89
N GLY A 163 9.74 6.45 -0.63
CA GLY A 163 10.03 7.85 -0.30
C GLY A 163 11.31 8.34 -0.98
N ARG A 164 12.32 7.48 -1.13
CA ARG A 164 13.57 7.78 -1.82
C ARG A 164 13.36 7.96 -3.33
N SER A 165 12.61 7.05 -3.98
CA SER A 165 12.24 7.18 -5.39
C SER A 165 11.40 8.44 -5.63
N THR A 166 10.42 8.73 -4.75
CA THR A 166 9.62 9.98 -4.81
C THR A 166 10.51 11.23 -4.71
N ALA A 167 11.48 11.24 -3.78
CA ALA A 167 12.41 12.35 -3.63
C ALA A 167 13.26 12.59 -4.88
N GLN A 168 13.77 11.53 -5.50
CA GLN A 168 14.56 11.60 -6.73
C GLN A 168 13.73 12.24 -7.87
N LYS A 169 12.47 11.83 -8.02
CA LYS A 169 11.56 12.38 -9.03
C LYS A 169 11.26 13.86 -8.77
N LEU A 170 10.97 14.23 -7.51
CA LEU A 170 10.73 15.63 -7.12
C LEU A 170 11.97 16.52 -7.34
N ASN A 171 13.17 16.01 -7.05
CA ASN A 171 14.43 16.68 -7.34
C ASN A 171 14.61 16.91 -8.86
N GLY A 172 14.16 15.96 -9.70
CA GLY A 172 14.15 16.12 -11.16
C GLY A 172 13.27 17.29 -11.62
N PHE A 173 12.21 17.62 -10.89
CA PHE A 173 11.38 18.82 -11.11
C PHE A 173 11.95 20.09 -10.47
N GLY A 174 13.04 19.98 -9.70
CA GLY A 174 13.69 21.10 -9.01
C GLY A 174 12.97 21.58 -7.76
N ALA A 175 12.07 20.79 -7.18
CA ALA A 175 11.41 21.11 -5.91
C ALA A 175 12.41 20.99 -4.74
N ARG A 176 12.21 21.77 -3.66
CA ARG A 176 12.89 21.55 -2.37
C ARG A 176 12.25 20.35 -1.70
N VAL A 177 13.06 19.36 -1.28
CA VAL A 177 12.56 18.13 -0.65
C VAL A 177 13.00 18.08 0.81
N LEU A 178 12.01 18.02 1.70
CA LEU A 178 12.18 17.69 3.12
C LEU A 178 11.78 16.23 3.34
N ALA A 179 12.49 15.54 4.22
CA ALA A 179 12.15 14.15 4.58
C ALA A 179 12.14 13.95 6.10
N TYR A 180 11.17 13.17 6.56
CA TYR A 180 11.11 12.67 7.93
C TYR A 180 11.21 11.14 7.94
N THR A 181 12.10 10.63 8.77
CA THR A 181 12.24 9.19 9.05
C THR A 181 12.59 8.96 10.51
N ARG A 182 12.21 7.81 11.07
CA ARG A 182 12.55 7.44 12.46
C ARG A 182 14.03 7.09 12.64
N SER A 183 14.64 6.48 11.65
CA SER A 183 16.07 6.22 11.64
C SER A 183 16.80 7.44 11.09
N SER A 184 17.86 7.88 11.76
CA SER A 184 18.73 8.94 11.24
C SER A 184 19.19 8.56 9.82
N GLY A 185 18.66 9.23 8.81
CA GLY A 185 19.03 9.01 7.43
C GLY A 185 20.47 9.45 7.18
N ALA A 186 21.22 8.69 6.39
CA ALA A 186 22.47 9.19 5.83
C ALA A 186 22.16 10.43 4.97
N ALA A 187 23.05 11.41 4.97
CA ALA A 187 22.91 12.59 4.12
C ALA A 187 22.73 12.15 2.66
N GLU A 188 21.68 12.66 2.02
CA GLU A 188 21.38 12.36 0.61
C GLU A 188 21.26 13.68 -0.17
N LYS A 189 21.90 13.70 -1.34
CA LYS A 189 21.95 14.92 -2.17
C LYS A 189 20.53 15.34 -2.59
N GLY A 190 20.20 16.60 -2.31
CA GLY A 190 18.90 17.18 -2.68
C GLY A 190 17.77 16.86 -1.72
N VAL A 191 18.07 16.26 -0.54
CA VAL A 191 17.07 15.96 0.51
C VAL A 191 17.55 16.50 1.84
N GLU A 192 16.70 17.27 2.50
CA GLU A 192 16.91 17.80 3.84
C GLU A 192 16.13 17.01 4.87
N PHE A 193 16.80 16.31 5.80
CA PHE A 193 16.16 15.54 6.85
C PHE A 193 15.82 16.45 8.03
N VAL A 194 14.54 16.44 8.41
CA VAL A 194 14.01 17.31 9.48
C VAL A 194 13.05 16.55 10.40
N GLY A 195 12.71 17.16 11.53
CA GLY A 195 11.65 16.66 12.41
C GLY A 195 10.26 16.76 11.75
N LEU A 196 9.31 15.90 12.21
CA LEU A 196 7.96 15.86 11.63
C LEU A 196 7.25 17.23 11.69
N GLU A 197 7.34 17.93 12.82
CA GLU A 197 6.71 19.24 12.97
C GLU A 197 7.27 20.25 11.98
N GLN A 198 8.59 20.33 11.84
CA GLN A 198 9.24 21.23 10.88
C GLN A 198 8.82 20.87 9.46
N LEU A 199 8.83 19.59 9.09
CA LEU A 199 8.37 19.14 7.77
C LEU A 199 6.95 19.64 7.48
N LEU A 200 6.01 19.42 8.42
CA LEU A 200 4.61 19.82 8.23
C LEU A 200 4.46 21.34 8.13
N ARG A 201 5.22 22.12 8.92
CA ARG A 201 5.17 23.60 8.90
C ARG A 201 5.77 24.22 7.64
N GLU A 202 6.81 23.60 7.07
CA GLU A 202 7.53 24.16 5.94
C GLU A 202 7.06 23.66 4.57
N SER A 203 6.30 22.56 4.51
CA SER A 203 5.90 21.95 3.24
C SER A 203 4.66 22.59 2.64
N ASP A 204 4.69 22.83 1.33
CA ASP A 204 3.52 23.21 0.51
C ASP A 204 2.72 21.95 0.09
N ALA A 205 3.41 20.82 -0.03
CA ALA A 205 2.80 19.50 -0.24
C ALA A 205 3.44 18.47 0.69
N VAL A 206 2.62 17.61 1.29
CA VAL A 206 3.07 16.50 2.17
C VAL A 206 2.67 15.17 1.56
N ILE A 207 3.63 14.27 1.40
CA ILE A 207 3.45 12.94 0.80
C ILE A 207 3.77 11.88 1.86
N VAL A 208 2.84 10.93 2.05
CA VAL A 208 2.91 9.92 3.12
C VAL A 208 3.32 8.56 2.57
N HIS A 209 4.44 8.03 3.09
CA HIS A 209 5.03 6.74 2.72
C HIS A 209 5.43 5.89 3.93
N ILE A 210 4.64 5.92 5.01
CA ILE A 210 4.88 5.12 6.22
C ILE A 210 3.93 3.94 6.31
N PRO A 211 4.37 2.79 6.89
CA PRO A 211 3.48 1.67 7.16
C PRO A 211 2.49 2.01 8.29
N LEU A 212 1.36 1.32 8.31
CA LEU A 212 0.41 1.37 9.42
C LEU A 212 0.85 0.43 10.55
N ASN A 213 0.94 0.97 11.74
CA ASN A 213 1.14 0.25 12.99
C ASN A 213 0.56 1.08 14.16
N ALA A 214 0.71 0.60 15.40
CA ALA A 214 0.16 1.31 16.57
C ALA A 214 0.71 2.74 16.74
N GLU A 215 1.95 3.01 16.33
CA GLU A 215 2.59 4.34 16.46
C GLU A 215 2.20 5.29 15.32
N THR A 216 1.82 4.74 14.15
CA THR A 216 1.53 5.52 12.94
C THR A 216 0.04 5.65 12.66
N LYS A 217 -0.81 4.90 13.38
CA LYS A 217 -2.26 5.10 13.31
C LYS A 217 -2.61 6.52 13.76
N HIS A 218 -3.36 7.24 12.90
CA HIS A 218 -3.71 8.65 13.09
C HIS A 218 -2.48 9.54 13.40
N LEU A 219 -1.32 9.19 12.80
CA LEU A 219 -0.14 10.05 12.92
C LEU A 219 -0.47 11.48 12.47
N LEU A 220 -1.23 11.63 11.39
CA LEU A 220 -1.75 12.92 10.93
C LEU A 220 -3.17 13.12 11.50
N ASN A 221 -3.21 13.47 12.78
CA ASN A 221 -4.41 13.84 13.51
C ASN A 221 -4.73 15.34 13.33
N ARG A 222 -5.81 15.82 13.96
CA ARG A 222 -6.25 17.23 13.92
C ARG A 222 -5.12 18.22 14.24
N GLU A 223 -4.36 17.96 15.31
CA GLU A 223 -3.26 18.83 15.75
C GLU A 223 -2.17 18.95 14.69
N ARG A 224 -1.72 17.81 14.17
CA ARG A 224 -0.64 17.78 13.17
C ARG A 224 -1.08 18.30 11.80
N LEU A 225 -2.34 18.08 11.41
CA LEU A 225 -2.90 18.72 10.22
C LEU A 225 -2.96 20.25 10.39
N ALA A 226 -3.17 20.75 11.61
CA ALA A 226 -3.11 22.19 11.90
C ALA A 226 -1.69 22.78 11.85
N TRP A 227 -0.62 21.97 11.94
CA TRP A 227 0.76 22.44 11.72
C TRP A 227 1.06 22.71 10.23
N MET A 228 0.38 22.04 9.31
CA MET A 228 0.61 22.21 7.88
C MET A 228 0.36 23.67 7.47
N LYS A 229 1.03 24.14 6.42
CA LYS A 229 0.75 25.47 5.86
C LYS A 229 -0.71 25.60 5.46
N ARG A 230 -1.28 26.81 5.62
CA ARG A 230 -2.61 27.09 5.06
C ARG A 230 -2.58 26.94 3.55
N GLY A 231 -3.51 26.18 2.99
CA GLY A 231 -3.56 25.88 1.57
C GLY A 231 -2.59 24.78 1.11
N ALA A 232 -1.88 24.12 2.03
CA ALA A 232 -1.03 22.96 1.69
C ALA A 232 -1.85 21.78 1.15
N PHE A 233 -1.17 20.91 0.40
CA PHE A 233 -1.73 19.72 -0.21
C PHE A 233 -1.23 18.45 0.47
N LEU A 234 -2.13 17.48 0.74
CA LEU A 234 -1.80 16.22 1.39
C LEU A 234 -2.01 15.05 0.44
N ILE A 235 -1.00 14.20 0.31
CA ILE A 235 -1.04 13.00 -0.55
C ILE A 235 -0.83 11.76 0.33
N ASN A 236 -1.75 10.79 0.26
CA ASN A 236 -1.60 9.51 0.94
C ASN A 236 -1.76 8.35 -0.03
N VAL A 237 -0.69 7.61 -0.24
CA VAL A 237 -0.61 6.38 -1.03
C VAL A 237 -0.09 5.21 -0.20
N SER A 238 -0.15 5.32 1.14
CA SER A 238 0.37 4.30 2.06
C SER A 238 -0.73 3.45 2.70
N ARG A 239 -1.37 3.96 3.76
CA ARG A 239 -2.55 3.38 4.42
C ARG A 239 -3.48 4.50 4.90
N GLY A 240 -4.78 4.33 4.71
CA GLY A 240 -5.78 5.34 5.07
C GLY A 240 -5.74 5.72 6.53
N ALA A 241 -5.67 4.76 7.44
CA ALA A 241 -5.67 4.97 8.88
C ALA A 241 -4.40 5.65 9.46
N VAL A 242 -3.42 6.02 8.62
CA VAL A 242 -2.32 6.94 9.02
C VAL A 242 -2.84 8.36 9.21
N ILE A 243 -3.94 8.71 8.55
CA ILE A 243 -4.62 10.00 8.66
C ILE A 243 -5.94 9.79 9.40
N ASP A 244 -6.23 10.66 10.36
CA ASP A 244 -7.57 10.76 10.94
C ASP A 244 -8.52 11.36 9.88
N THR A 245 -9.40 10.51 9.36
CA THR A 245 -10.30 10.86 8.25
C THR A 245 -11.23 12.03 8.62
N GLN A 246 -11.74 12.08 9.85
CA GLN A 246 -12.62 13.15 10.29
C GLN A 246 -11.86 14.48 10.38
N ALA A 247 -10.65 14.45 10.93
CA ALA A 247 -9.80 15.64 11.01
C ALA A 247 -9.39 16.16 9.62
N LEU A 248 -9.15 15.26 8.66
CA LEU A 248 -8.87 15.63 7.27
C LEU A 248 -10.06 16.34 6.63
N ILE A 249 -11.27 15.78 6.78
CA ILE A 249 -12.52 16.38 6.25
C ILE A 249 -12.70 17.81 6.79
N GLU A 250 -12.55 18.01 8.10
CA GLU A 250 -12.66 19.34 8.70
C GLU A 250 -11.58 20.32 8.22
N ALA A 251 -10.34 19.84 8.04
CA ALA A 251 -9.26 20.66 7.51
C ALA A 251 -9.50 21.09 6.04
N LEU A 252 -10.13 20.24 5.24
CA LEU A 252 -10.55 20.56 3.87
C LEU A 252 -11.71 21.55 3.85
N GLN A 253 -12.77 21.30 4.63
CA GLN A 253 -13.96 22.14 4.70
C GLN A 253 -13.66 23.56 5.20
N SER A 254 -12.75 23.68 6.16
CA SER A 254 -12.32 24.99 6.69
C SER A 254 -11.35 25.73 5.78
N GLY A 255 -10.92 25.12 4.67
CA GLY A 255 -9.88 25.69 3.80
C GLY A 255 -8.50 25.75 4.48
N ARG A 256 -8.29 24.99 5.55
CA ARG A 256 -6.97 24.83 6.17
C ARG A 256 -6.03 24.13 5.19
N LEU A 257 -6.48 23.02 4.59
CA LEU A 257 -5.81 22.38 3.48
C LEU A 257 -6.38 22.86 2.14
N GLY A 258 -5.50 23.07 1.17
CA GLY A 258 -5.84 23.46 -0.20
C GLY A 258 -6.43 22.30 -0.99
N GLY A 259 -6.17 21.06 -0.54
CA GLY A 259 -6.70 19.82 -1.14
C GLY A 259 -6.01 18.57 -0.60
N ALA A 260 -6.49 17.43 -1.06
CA ALA A 260 -5.88 16.13 -0.78
C ALA A 260 -5.94 15.21 -2.00
N ALA A 261 -4.99 14.27 -2.09
CA ALA A 261 -5.05 13.14 -3.01
C ALA A 261 -4.86 11.84 -2.23
N LEU A 262 -5.83 10.95 -2.33
CA LEU A 262 -5.91 9.75 -1.52
C LEU A 262 -6.09 8.54 -2.43
N ASP A 263 -5.09 7.67 -2.44
CA ASP A 263 -5.20 6.34 -3.07
C ASP A 263 -5.76 5.31 -2.08
N VAL A 264 -5.70 5.64 -0.79
CA VAL A 264 -6.10 4.78 0.33
C VAL A 264 -7.02 5.51 1.29
N LEU A 265 -7.97 4.78 1.90
CA LEU A 265 -8.93 5.29 2.87
C LEU A 265 -8.92 4.44 4.15
N GLU A 266 -9.40 5.01 5.25
CA GLU A 266 -9.42 4.33 6.55
C GLU A 266 -10.34 3.11 6.58
N ASN A 267 -11.47 3.17 5.86
CA ASN A 267 -12.48 2.12 5.83
C ASN A 267 -12.78 1.66 4.39
N GLU A 268 -11.74 1.29 3.64
CA GLU A 268 -11.91 0.77 2.28
C GLU A 268 -12.87 -0.42 2.23
N PRO A 269 -13.71 -0.50 1.19
CA PRO A 269 -13.82 0.37 0.01
C PRO A 269 -14.79 1.55 0.21
N THR A 270 -15.25 1.83 1.42
CA THR A 270 -16.25 2.87 1.69
C THR A 270 -15.63 4.27 1.65
N VAL A 271 -16.12 5.12 0.75
CA VAL A 271 -15.70 6.52 0.65
C VAL A 271 -16.67 7.40 1.44
N PRO A 272 -16.20 8.18 2.44
CA PRO A 272 -17.07 9.12 3.16
C PRO A 272 -17.72 10.14 2.21
N PRO A 273 -19.05 10.36 2.28
CA PRO A 273 -19.74 11.32 1.42
C PRO A 273 -19.17 12.74 1.50
N ALA A 274 -18.66 13.13 2.67
CA ALA A 274 -18.01 14.42 2.88
C ALA A 274 -16.70 14.59 2.09
N LEU A 275 -15.96 13.51 1.79
CA LEU A 275 -14.81 13.56 0.89
C LEU A 275 -15.25 13.63 -0.58
N LEU A 276 -16.27 12.88 -0.97
CA LEU A 276 -16.84 12.94 -2.33
C LEU A 276 -17.35 14.33 -2.69
N ALA A 277 -17.84 15.07 -1.71
CA ALA A 277 -18.35 16.43 -1.89
C ALA A 277 -17.25 17.50 -2.03
N GLN A 278 -15.96 17.16 -1.75
CA GLN A 278 -14.85 18.11 -1.82
C GLN A 278 -14.34 18.23 -3.28
N PRO A 279 -14.43 19.40 -3.91
CA PRO A 279 -13.99 19.58 -5.30
C PRO A 279 -12.46 19.52 -5.46
N ASN A 280 -11.73 19.76 -4.39
CA ASN A 280 -10.26 19.77 -4.30
C ASN A 280 -9.67 18.44 -3.78
N VAL A 281 -10.43 17.35 -3.85
CA VAL A 281 -9.97 16.01 -3.50
C VAL A 281 -9.83 15.16 -4.75
N ILE A 282 -8.70 14.46 -4.90
CA ILE A 282 -8.43 13.45 -5.91
C ILE A 282 -8.46 12.10 -5.21
N LEU A 283 -9.26 11.16 -5.74
CA LEU A 283 -9.40 9.80 -5.19
C LEU A 283 -9.04 8.78 -6.26
N THR A 284 -8.28 7.75 -5.87
CA THR A 284 -8.02 6.56 -6.67
C THR A 284 -8.25 5.31 -5.81
N PRO A 285 -8.69 4.17 -6.39
CA PRO A 285 -9.18 3.03 -5.63
C PRO A 285 -8.06 2.05 -5.26
N HIS A 286 -7.04 2.50 -4.50
CA HIS A 286 -5.90 1.71 -4.02
C HIS A 286 -5.14 1.03 -5.17
N ILE A 287 -4.76 1.82 -6.18
CA ILE A 287 -4.12 1.35 -7.43
C ILE A 287 -2.70 1.89 -7.63
N ALA A 288 -2.16 2.65 -6.68
CA ALA A 288 -0.84 3.24 -6.82
C ALA A 288 0.28 2.22 -7.10
N PHE A 289 0.07 0.95 -6.72
CA PHE A 289 1.02 -0.14 -6.93
C PHE A 289 0.95 -0.78 -8.33
N THR A 290 -0.03 -0.41 -9.16
CA THR A 290 -0.43 -1.18 -10.34
C THR A 290 0.27 -0.72 -11.61
N SER A 291 0.97 -1.63 -12.27
CA SER A 291 1.39 -1.59 -13.66
C SER A 291 1.40 -3.03 -14.22
N ASP A 292 1.51 -3.20 -15.52
CA ASP A 292 1.65 -4.53 -16.13
C ASP A 292 2.89 -5.27 -15.62
N ALA A 293 3.99 -4.53 -15.38
CA ALA A 293 5.23 -5.06 -14.85
C ALA A 293 5.09 -5.44 -13.37
N SER A 294 4.61 -4.50 -12.54
CA SER A 294 4.50 -4.71 -11.10
C SER A 294 3.55 -5.86 -10.74
N LEU A 295 2.41 -5.98 -11.43
CA LEU A 295 1.46 -7.08 -11.22
C LEU A 295 2.05 -8.43 -11.60
N ARG A 296 2.82 -8.49 -12.69
CA ARG A 296 3.51 -9.74 -13.09
C ARG A 296 4.54 -10.15 -12.05
N GLU A 297 5.39 -9.23 -11.62
CA GLU A 297 6.42 -9.48 -10.62
C GLU A 297 5.81 -9.89 -9.27
N LEU A 298 4.77 -9.19 -8.82
CA LEU A 298 4.05 -9.50 -7.59
C LEU A 298 3.55 -10.95 -7.56
N ARG A 299 2.81 -11.31 -8.60
CA ARG A 299 2.14 -12.61 -8.73
C ARG A 299 3.16 -13.75 -8.83
N GLN A 300 4.20 -13.53 -9.64
CA GLN A 300 5.27 -14.51 -9.83
C GLN A 300 6.09 -14.69 -8.55
N TRP A 301 6.61 -13.61 -7.96
CA TRP A 301 7.50 -13.71 -6.79
C TRP A 301 6.79 -14.23 -5.55
N ALA A 302 5.55 -13.81 -5.29
CA ALA A 302 4.77 -14.37 -4.18
C ALA A 302 4.54 -15.88 -4.34
N SER A 303 4.23 -16.34 -5.55
CA SER A 303 4.03 -17.77 -5.85
C SER A 303 5.34 -18.56 -5.72
N GLU A 304 6.47 -18.02 -6.18
CA GLU A 304 7.80 -18.63 -6.06
C GLU A 304 8.21 -18.80 -4.58
N GLU A 305 7.90 -17.82 -3.70
CA GLU A 305 8.17 -17.94 -2.26
C GLU A 305 7.35 -19.05 -1.62
N VAL A 306 6.06 -19.20 -1.99
CA VAL A 306 5.24 -20.31 -1.52
C VAL A 306 5.83 -21.65 -1.97
N VAL A 307 6.15 -21.81 -3.24
CA VAL A 307 6.78 -23.03 -3.79
C VAL A 307 8.09 -23.32 -3.08
N ARG A 308 8.92 -22.33 -2.84
CA ARG A 308 10.20 -22.45 -2.16
C ARG A 308 10.05 -23.04 -0.76
N VAL A 309 9.11 -22.52 0.04
CA VAL A 309 8.86 -23.03 1.39
C VAL A 309 8.25 -24.42 1.38
N LEU A 310 7.32 -24.69 0.47
CA LEU A 310 6.71 -26.04 0.35
C LEU A 310 7.71 -27.10 -0.08
N ARG A 311 8.78 -26.71 -0.79
CA ARG A 311 9.95 -27.58 -1.10
C ARG A 311 10.94 -27.70 0.06
N GLY A 312 10.64 -27.17 1.23
CA GLY A 312 11.48 -27.26 2.43
C GLY A 312 12.66 -26.29 2.48
N GLN A 313 12.66 -25.25 1.63
CA GLN A 313 13.67 -24.21 1.64
C GLN A 313 13.15 -22.99 2.44
N PRO A 314 14.01 -22.21 3.13
CA PRO A 314 13.61 -20.97 3.77
C PRO A 314 13.21 -19.93 2.71
N PRO A 315 12.25 -19.04 3.00
CA PRO A 315 11.91 -17.95 2.09
C PRO A 315 13.08 -16.96 1.94
N LYS A 316 13.11 -16.24 0.82
CA LYS A 316 14.03 -15.11 0.62
C LYS A 316 13.54 -13.87 1.41
N GLU A 317 12.22 -13.65 1.39
CA GLU A 317 11.55 -12.49 1.96
C GLU A 317 10.69 -12.84 3.20
N GLY A 318 11.24 -13.64 4.12
CA GLY A 318 10.59 -13.96 5.39
C GLY A 318 10.41 -12.72 6.27
N ARG A 319 9.19 -12.49 6.76
CA ARG A 319 8.82 -11.34 7.60
C ARG A 319 8.66 -11.68 9.07
N ASN A 320 8.75 -12.95 9.39
CA ASN A 320 8.76 -13.47 10.75
C ASN A 320 9.91 -14.47 10.92
N LYS A 321 10.12 -14.90 12.17
CA LYS A 321 11.06 -15.98 12.51
C LYS A 321 10.26 -17.09 13.17
N PRO A 322 9.73 -18.08 12.41
CA PRO A 322 8.89 -19.12 12.95
C PRO A 322 9.59 -19.94 14.04
N ALA A 323 8.85 -20.30 15.09
CA ALA A 323 9.34 -21.13 16.16
C ALA A 323 9.71 -22.54 15.64
N GLY A 324 10.85 -23.07 16.07
CA GLY A 324 11.30 -24.44 15.75
C GLY A 324 11.98 -24.63 14.39
N ILE A 325 12.12 -23.60 13.57
CA ILE A 325 12.92 -23.65 12.34
C ILE A 325 14.31 -23.08 12.66
N ALA A 326 15.27 -23.98 12.93
CA ALA A 326 16.67 -23.57 13.08
C ALA A 326 17.14 -22.89 11.77
N ALA A 327 17.77 -21.72 11.91
CA ALA A 327 18.52 -21.13 10.79
C ALA A 327 19.60 -22.13 10.39
N ARG A 328 19.45 -22.75 9.23
CA ARG A 328 20.48 -23.60 8.61
C ARG A 328 21.38 -22.75 7.76
#